data_ac04da46ef991f46981f4b801cd9542d
#
_entry.id   ac04da46ef991f46981f4b801cd9542d
#
_cell.length_a   1.000
_cell.length_b   1.000
_cell.length_c   1.000
_cell.angle_alpha   90.00
_cell.angle_beta   90.00
_cell.angle_gamma   90.00
#
_symmetry.space_group_name_H-M   'P 1'
#
loop_
_entity.id
_entity.type
_entity.pdbx_description
1 polymer ?
#
loop_
_entity_poly.entity_id
_entity_poly.type
_entity_poly.pdbx_seq_one_letter_code
_entity_poly.pdbx_strand_id
1 'polypeptide(L)'
;MKLRITSILLILFLSCSTNKQINSVSHTDPFYDNVVSVLKKQILDEANWAMRQEPVTVTAESSPRSAGGKHDFFSEGDYWWPNPKSVDSPYIQHDGMTNPDNFVAHRHAMIRLSKIVGALASAYKITGDEKYVQQALKHCRAWFVDTTTMMNPSLLYAQAIKGRFTGRGIGIIDTIQLMEVVQGLMAMLQAKEMDKDLLTAIRSWFEKYLQWLTTHQYGKDEMNAANNHGTCWVMQVAAFSKFTGNEQLMNFCRERYKTVLLPNQMKEDGSFPQELRRTKPFGYSIFNLDAMTMVCQVLSDKQTDLWNYQTADGKSIKKGIEFLYPFVKDKTKWPYNHDVMYWENWPVAQTFLIFGANAYNNKDWFDTWKQLDHSPTVDEVVRNLPVRHPLIWMEKRNSEKSKVKSEKSKVKSQK
;
A
#
# COMPACT_ATOMS: atom_id res chain seq x y z
N MET A 1 -74.70 -9.42 -60.76
CA MET A 1 -74.13 -9.09 -59.39
C MET A 1 -73.10 -10.13 -59.13
N LYS A 2 -71.79 -9.82 -59.37
CA LYS A 2 -70.66 -10.80 -59.26
C LYS A 2 -69.98 -10.61 -57.90
N LEU A 3 -70.04 -11.67 -57.09
CA LEU A 3 -69.35 -11.76 -55.78
C LEU A 3 -67.88 -12.08 -56.03
N ARG A 4 -66.96 -11.25 -55.55
CA ARG A 4 -65.52 -11.56 -55.53
C ARG A 4 -65.16 -12.08 -54.16
N ILE A 5 -64.68 -13.31 -54.12
CA ILE A 5 -64.08 -13.94 -52.91
C ILE A 5 -62.61 -13.60 -52.90
N THR A 6 -62.16 -12.86 -51.86
CA THR A 6 -60.76 -12.53 -51.63
C THR A 6 -60.15 -13.56 -50.65
N SER A 7 -59.28 -14.40 -51.11
CA SER A 7 -58.51 -15.35 -50.25
C SER A 7 -57.43 -14.61 -49.53
N ILE A 8 -57.47 -14.66 -48.18
CA ILE A 8 -56.41 -14.17 -47.29
C ILE A 8 -55.42 -15.32 -47.05
N LEU A 9 -54.20 -15.13 -47.55
CA LEU A 9 -53.07 -16.07 -47.35
C LEU A 9 -52.40 -15.72 -46.00
N LEU A 10 -52.56 -16.61 -45.00
CA LEU A 10 -51.94 -16.47 -43.65
C LEU A 10 -50.51 -17.03 -43.73
N ILE A 11 -49.54 -16.14 -43.76
CA ILE A 11 -48.10 -16.51 -43.70
C ILE A 11 -47.72 -16.63 -42.20
N LEU A 12 -47.52 -17.88 -41.75
CA LEU A 12 -46.94 -18.21 -40.44
C LEU A 12 -45.41 -18.00 -40.51
N PHE A 13 -44.95 -16.93 -39.87
CA PHE A 13 -43.49 -16.80 -39.58
C PHE A 13 -43.12 -17.68 -38.39
N LEU A 14 -42.44 -18.82 -38.65
CA LEU A 14 -41.70 -19.54 -37.64
C LEU A 14 -40.46 -18.74 -37.27
N SER A 15 -40.51 -18.06 -36.16
CA SER A 15 -39.35 -17.41 -35.51
C SER A 15 -38.51 -18.49 -34.85
N CYS A 16 -37.45 -18.90 -35.54
CA CYS A 16 -36.42 -19.77 -34.99
C CYS A 16 -35.53 -18.90 -34.09
N SER A 17 -35.83 -18.82 -32.76
CA SER A 17 -34.93 -18.18 -31.80
C SER A 17 -33.73 -19.09 -31.57
N THR A 18 -32.65 -18.83 -32.28
CA THR A 18 -31.34 -19.39 -31.96
C THR A 18 -30.86 -18.74 -30.65
N ASN A 19 -30.98 -19.47 -29.54
CA ASN A 19 -30.27 -19.15 -28.27
C ASN A 19 -28.76 -19.20 -28.57
N LYS A 20 -28.16 -18.04 -28.90
CA LYS A 20 -26.72 -17.87 -28.83
C LYS A 20 -26.36 -17.95 -27.34
N GLN A 21 -25.92 -19.12 -26.89
CA GLN A 21 -25.11 -19.23 -25.69
C GLN A 21 -23.93 -18.27 -25.86
N ILE A 22 -23.99 -17.14 -25.16
CA ILE A 22 -22.82 -16.26 -25.00
C ILE A 22 -21.87 -17.05 -24.11
N ASN A 23 -20.97 -17.80 -24.72
CA ASN A 23 -19.81 -18.34 -24.01
C ASN A 23 -19.06 -17.12 -23.48
N SER A 24 -19.18 -16.86 -22.17
CA SER A 24 -18.34 -15.90 -21.47
C SER A 24 -16.91 -16.41 -21.59
N VAL A 25 -16.15 -15.86 -22.51
CA VAL A 25 -14.71 -16.10 -22.59
C VAL A 25 -14.15 -15.60 -21.27
N SER A 26 -13.78 -16.52 -20.40
CA SER A 26 -13.12 -16.18 -19.14
C SER A 26 -11.77 -15.55 -19.51
N HIS A 27 -11.66 -14.25 -19.35
CA HIS A 27 -10.40 -13.54 -19.55
C HIS A 27 -9.42 -13.99 -18.46
N THR A 28 -8.44 -14.82 -18.82
CA THR A 28 -7.40 -15.28 -17.91
C THR A 28 -6.27 -14.27 -17.89
N ASP A 29 -5.89 -13.82 -16.69
CA ASP A 29 -4.62 -13.15 -16.42
C ASP A 29 -3.76 -14.14 -15.61
N PRO A 30 -2.85 -14.88 -16.25
CA PRO A 30 -2.12 -15.96 -15.60
C PRO A 30 -1.28 -15.47 -14.41
N PHE A 31 -0.78 -14.24 -14.44
CA PHE A 31 -0.02 -13.68 -13.33
C PHE A 31 -0.92 -13.40 -12.14
N TYR A 32 -2.04 -12.71 -12.36
CA TYR A 32 -3.02 -12.43 -11.32
C TYR A 32 -3.59 -13.72 -10.72
N ASP A 33 -3.97 -14.68 -11.57
CA ASP A 33 -4.54 -15.96 -11.14
C ASP A 33 -3.52 -16.79 -10.32
N ASN A 34 -2.22 -16.73 -10.65
CA ASN A 34 -1.15 -17.34 -9.86
C ASN A 34 -0.99 -16.66 -8.49
N VAL A 35 -1.05 -15.32 -8.40
CA VAL A 35 -1.01 -14.60 -7.11
C VAL A 35 -2.20 -15.00 -6.24
N VAL A 36 -3.41 -15.06 -6.83
CA VAL A 36 -4.61 -15.55 -6.13
C VAL A 36 -4.38 -16.97 -5.61
N SER A 37 -3.84 -17.87 -6.42
CA SER A 37 -3.57 -19.26 -6.01
C SER A 37 -2.64 -19.34 -4.79
N VAL A 38 -1.59 -18.52 -4.73
CA VAL A 38 -0.66 -18.48 -3.60
C VAL A 38 -1.34 -17.96 -2.34
N LEU A 39 -2.12 -16.86 -2.44
CA LEU A 39 -2.62 -16.12 -1.29
C LEU A 39 -4.03 -16.52 -0.84
N LYS A 40 -4.80 -17.27 -1.63
CA LYS A 40 -6.25 -17.50 -1.42
C LYS A 40 -6.56 -18.01 -0.03
N LYS A 41 -5.84 -19.03 0.45
CA LYS A 41 -6.09 -19.61 1.76
C LYS A 41 -5.86 -18.60 2.87
N GLN A 42 -4.72 -17.92 2.84
CA GLN A 42 -4.37 -16.89 3.82
C GLN A 42 -5.40 -15.75 3.82
N ILE A 43 -5.76 -15.22 2.64
CA ILE A 43 -6.75 -14.15 2.52
C ILE A 43 -8.10 -14.55 3.14
N LEU A 44 -8.59 -15.75 2.87
CA LEU A 44 -9.87 -16.21 3.42
C LEU A 44 -9.80 -16.45 4.94
N ASP A 45 -8.70 -16.98 5.44
CA ASP A 45 -8.49 -17.17 6.88
C ASP A 45 -8.42 -15.83 7.62
N GLU A 46 -7.68 -14.85 7.08
CA GLU A 46 -7.59 -13.50 7.63
C GLU A 46 -8.92 -12.74 7.53
N ALA A 47 -9.67 -12.90 6.44
CA ALA A 47 -11.00 -12.31 6.31
C ALA A 47 -11.98 -12.93 7.32
N ASN A 48 -11.94 -14.24 7.55
CA ASN A 48 -12.74 -14.91 8.58
C ASN A 48 -12.40 -14.39 9.99
N TRP A 49 -11.14 -14.11 10.27
CA TRP A 49 -10.74 -13.43 11.50
C TRP A 49 -11.29 -12.01 11.55
N ALA A 50 -11.12 -11.23 10.48
CA ALA A 50 -11.54 -9.82 10.37
C ALA A 50 -13.06 -9.65 10.57
N MET A 51 -13.88 -10.60 10.06
CA MET A 51 -15.33 -10.60 10.23
C MET A 51 -15.79 -10.68 11.70
N ARG A 52 -14.95 -11.17 12.60
CA ARG A 52 -15.25 -11.29 14.04
C ARG A 52 -14.68 -10.13 14.87
N GLN A 53 -14.01 -9.17 14.24
CA GLN A 53 -13.37 -8.07 14.96
C GLN A 53 -14.32 -6.89 15.14
N GLU A 54 -14.23 -6.28 16.33
CA GLU A 54 -14.84 -4.98 16.60
C GLU A 54 -13.85 -3.85 16.36
N PRO A 55 -14.32 -2.63 16.02
CA PRO A 55 -13.45 -1.48 15.83
C PRO A 55 -12.66 -1.14 17.12
N VAL A 56 -11.36 -0.92 16.95
CA VAL A 56 -10.47 -0.35 17.96
C VAL A 56 -9.77 0.83 17.31
N THR A 57 -9.86 2.01 17.92
CA THR A 57 -9.26 3.25 17.41
C THR A 57 -8.26 3.83 18.40
N VAL A 58 -7.68 4.97 18.10
CA VAL A 58 -6.78 5.71 19.01
C VAL A 58 -7.44 6.08 20.34
N THR A 59 -8.77 6.06 20.42
CA THR A 59 -9.52 6.42 21.64
C THR A 59 -9.63 5.27 22.64
N ALA A 60 -9.20 4.06 22.30
CA ALA A 60 -9.28 2.88 23.16
C ALA A 60 -8.23 2.87 24.26
N GLU A 61 -7.06 3.41 23.99
CA GLU A 61 -5.91 3.45 24.91
C GLU A 61 -5.37 4.89 24.99
N SER A 62 -4.68 5.20 26.07
CA SER A 62 -4.01 6.49 26.26
C SER A 62 -2.68 6.31 26.97
N SER A 63 -1.77 7.27 26.76
CA SER A 63 -0.50 7.32 27.49
C SER A 63 -0.42 8.60 28.32
N PRO A 64 -0.02 8.53 29.59
CA PRO A 64 0.23 9.72 30.40
C PRO A 64 1.44 10.54 29.89
N ARG A 65 2.22 9.99 28.95
CA ARG A 65 3.33 10.67 28.28
C ARG A 65 2.90 11.46 27.04
N SER A 66 1.64 11.30 26.60
CA SER A 66 1.10 12.06 25.46
C SER A 66 0.75 13.49 25.87
N ALA A 67 1.12 14.46 25.04
CA ALA A 67 0.66 15.84 25.15
C ALA A 67 -0.65 16.08 24.37
N GLY A 68 -1.13 15.09 23.59
CA GLY A 68 -2.35 15.15 22.80
C GLY A 68 -3.60 14.78 23.59
N GLY A 69 -4.76 15.02 22.98
CA GLY A 69 -6.07 14.64 23.48
C GLY A 69 -6.49 13.22 23.09
N LYS A 70 -7.72 12.84 23.46
CA LYS A 70 -8.30 11.50 23.26
C LYS A 70 -8.28 11.02 21.80
N HIS A 71 -8.44 11.94 20.86
CA HIS A 71 -8.55 11.65 19.42
C HIS A 71 -7.21 11.79 18.68
N ASP A 72 -6.14 12.17 19.37
CA ASP A 72 -4.84 12.37 18.75
C ASP A 72 -4.05 11.06 18.71
N PHE A 73 -3.47 10.77 17.56
CA PHE A 73 -2.50 9.69 17.46
C PHE A 73 -1.23 10.04 18.22
N PHE A 74 -0.81 9.13 19.07
CA PHE A 74 0.42 9.25 19.84
C PHE A 74 1.30 8.02 19.64
N SER A 75 2.59 8.25 19.43
CA SER A 75 3.63 7.21 19.51
C SER A 75 4.92 7.81 20.06
N GLU A 76 5.81 6.94 20.50
CA GLU A 76 7.13 7.33 20.99
C GLU A 76 8.21 6.93 19.98
N GLY A 77 9.32 7.67 19.98
CA GLY A 77 10.45 7.38 19.11
C GLY A 77 11.07 6.03 19.46
N ASP A 78 11.06 5.08 18.54
CA ASP A 78 11.38 3.68 18.80
C ASP A 78 12.76 3.44 19.40
N TYR A 79 13.74 4.26 19.05
CA TYR A 79 15.15 4.10 19.44
C TYR A 79 15.57 5.04 20.58
N TRP A 80 14.58 5.58 21.34
CA TRP A 80 14.82 6.48 22.46
C TRP A 80 14.58 5.78 23.77
N TRP A 81 15.58 5.84 24.65
CA TRP A 81 15.64 5.08 25.90
C TRP A 81 15.75 6.00 27.10
N PRO A 82 15.27 5.57 28.29
CA PRO A 82 15.51 6.30 29.52
C PRO A 82 17.00 6.63 29.69
N ASN A 83 17.27 7.85 30.18
CA ASN A 83 18.64 8.25 30.46
C ASN A 83 19.10 7.60 31.77
N PRO A 84 20.19 6.84 31.77
CA PRO A 84 20.65 6.13 32.96
C PRO A 84 21.14 7.08 34.09
N LYS A 85 21.41 8.38 33.78
CA LYS A 85 21.84 9.36 34.75
C LYS A 85 20.73 9.82 35.71
N SER A 86 19.51 9.92 35.23
CA SER A 86 18.34 10.34 36.01
C SER A 86 17.05 10.05 35.25
N VAL A 87 16.00 9.64 35.99
CA VAL A 87 14.65 9.41 35.44
C VAL A 87 14.01 10.69 34.91
N ASP A 88 14.43 11.86 35.37
CA ASP A 88 13.93 13.16 34.93
C ASP A 88 14.72 13.73 33.74
N SER A 89 15.84 13.11 33.39
CA SER A 89 16.64 13.54 32.25
C SER A 89 15.96 13.17 30.94
N PRO A 90 16.16 13.98 29.86
CA PRO A 90 15.68 13.65 28.52
C PRO A 90 16.21 12.29 28.04
N TYR A 91 15.36 11.56 27.33
CA TYR A 91 15.74 10.27 26.73
C TYR A 91 16.95 10.40 25.79
N ILE A 92 17.75 9.34 25.70
CA ILE A 92 18.92 9.21 24.83
C ILE A 92 18.64 8.26 23.68
N GLN A 93 19.32 8.47 22.55
CA GLN A 93 19.13 7.66 21.35
C GLN A 93 20.11 6.48 21.31
N HIS A 94 19.57 5.31 20.99
CA HIS A 94 20.34 4.12 20.58
C HIS A 94 19.82 3.69 19.20
N ASP A 95 20.42 4.21 18.13
CA ASP A 95 19.92 4.01 16.75
C ASP A 95 19.76 2.52 16.41
N GLY A 96 18.58 2.17 15.88
CA GLY A 96 18.24 0.80 15.52
C GLY A 96 17.79 -0.10 16.67
N MET A 97 17.99 0.31 17.94
CA MET A 97 17.65 -0.45 19.14
C MET A 97 16.24 -0.09 19.61
N THR A 98 15.26 -0.92 19.33
CA THR A 98 13.86 -0.69 19.72
C THR A 98 13.69 -0.77 21.23
N ASN A 99 13.11 0.27 21.83
CA ASN A 99 12.75 0.30 23.24
C ASN A 99 11.39 -0.40 23.46
N PRO A 100 11.34 -1.53 24.19
CA PRO A 100 10.11 -2.28 24.40
C PRO A 100 9.09 -1.58 25.30
N ASP A 101 9.51 -0.58 26.08
CA ASP A 101 8.65 0.14 27.05
C ASP A 101 7.90 1.33 26.40
N ASN A 102 8.10 1.54 25.10
CA ASN A 102 7.40 2.59 24.37
C ASN A 102 5.91 2.30 24.24
N PHE A 103 5.09 3.36 24.25
CA PHE A 103 3.68 3.25 23.97
C PHE A 103 3.46 2.94 22.47
N VAL A 104 2.86 1.80 22.18
CA VAL A 104 2.64 1.29 20.81
C VAL A 104 1.16 1.01 20.48
N ALA A 105 0.24 1.23 21.43
CA ALA A 105 -1.17 0.83 21.28
C ALA A 105 -1.86 1.51 20.08
N HIS A 106 -1.62 2.80 19.84
CA HIS A 106 -2.21 3.50 18.69
C HIS A 106 -1.66 2.98 17.35
N ARG A 107 -0.36 2.65 17.29
CA ARG A 107 0.25 2.03 16.11
C ARG A 107 -0.34 0.63 15.86
N HIS A 108 -0.47 -0.18 16.91
CA HIS A 108 -1.08 -1.51 16.80
C HIS A 108 -2.55 -1.43 16.36
N ALA A 109 -3.32 -0.46 16.88
CA ALA A 109 -4.70 -0.25 16.44
C ALA A 109 -4.78 0.13 14.95
N MET A 110 -3.86 0.96 14.45
CA MET A 110 -3.80 1.36 13.03
C MET A 110 -3.36 0.19 12.13
N ILE A 111 -2.34 -0.58 12.52
CA ILE A 111 -1.91 -1.80 11.82
C ILE A 111 -3.06 -2.81 11.77
N ARG A 112 -3.80 -2.96 12.86
CA ARG A 112 -4.96 -3.83 12.93
C ARG A 112 -6.08 -3.37 11.98
N LEU A 113 -6.38 -2.07 11.90
CA LEU A 113 -7.32 -1.52 10.92
C LEU A 113 -6.91 -1.87 9.49
N SER A 114 -5.66 -1.60 9.17
CA SER A 114 -5.08 -1.89 7.84
C SER A 114 -5.20 -3.38 7.50
N LYS A 115 -4.83 -4.27 8.42
CA LYS A 115 -4.96 -5.73 8.24
C LYS A 115 -6.42 -6.14 8.00
N ILE A 116 -7.37 -5.59 8.78
CA ILE A 116 -8.80 -5.90 8.64
C ILE A 116 -9.31 -5.47 7.27
N VAL A 117 -9.10 -4.21 6.90
CA VAL A 117 -9.63 -3.67 5.64
C VAL A 117 -8.95 -4.34 4.43
N GLY A 118 -7.63 -4.56 4.48
CA GLY A 118 -6.89 -5.24 3.43
C GLY A 118 -7.33 -6.68 3.22
N ALA A 119 -7.53 -7.46 4.30
CA ALA A 119 -8.03 -8.84 4.24
C ALA A 119 -9.45 -8.91 3.68
N LEU A 120 -10.37 -8.06 4.18
CA LEU A 120 -11.76 -8.02 3.73
C LEU A 120 -11.87 -7.60 2.26
N ALA A 121 -11.12 -6.58 1.83
CA ALA A 121 -11.09 -6.15 0.44
C ALA A 121 -10.50 -7.21 -0.50
N SER A 122 -9.45 -7.92 -0.05
CA SER A 122 -8.87 -9.04 -0.81
C SER A 122 -9.86 -10.18 -0.95
N ALA A 123 -10.58 -10.53 0.11
CA ALA A 123 -11.62 -11.55 0.08
C ALA A 123 -12.79 -11.15 -0.82
N TYR A 124 -13.24 -9.89 -0.77
CA TYR A 124 -14.24 -9.36 -1.69
C TYR A 124 -13.79 -9.50 -3.16
N LYS A 125 -12.55 -9.14 -3.48
CA LYS A 125 -12.00 -9.30 -4.85
C LYS A 125 -12.02 -10.75 -5.35
N ILE A 126 -11.87 -11.73 -4.45
CA ILE A 126 -11.87 -13.16 -4.81
C ILE A 126 -13.28 -13.70 -4.93
N THR A 127 -14.21 -13.29 -4.04
CA THR A 127 -15.52 -13.94 -3.84
C THR A 127 -16.70 -13.12 -4.34
N GLY A 128 -16.59 -11.79 -4.36
CA GLY A 128 -17.71 -10.88 -4.59
C GLY A 128 -18.73 -10.81 -3.44
N ASP A 129 -18.40 -11.35 -2.25
CA ASP A 129 -19.34 -11.41 -1.12
C ASP A 129 -19.40 -10.05 -0.40
N GLU A 130 -20.56 -9.42 -0.46
CA GLU A 130 -20.84 -8.07 0.04
C GLU A 130 -20.70 -7.94 1.59
N LYS A 131 -20.75 -9.02 2.34
CA LYS A 131 -20.56 -9.00 3.81
C LYS A 131 -19.19 -8.41 4.19
N TYR A 132 -18.16 -8.63 3.35
CA TYR A 132 -16.82 -8.08 3.59
C TYR A 132 -16.79 -6.57 3.49
N VAL A 133 -17.61 -6.00 2.58
CA VAL A 133 -17.73 -4.55 2.41
C VAL A 133 -18.35 -3.91 3.66
N GLN A 134 -19.47 -4.46 4.13
CA GLN A 134 -20.17 -3.96 5.33
C GLN A 134 -19.25 -3.95 6.55
N GLN A 135 -18.50 -5.04 6.78
CA GLN A 135 -17.57 -5.12 7.91
C GLN A 135 -16.41 -4.13 7.78
N ALA A 136 -15.84 -3.94 6.58
CA ALA A 136 -14.78 -2.95 6.36
C ALA A 136 -15.30 -1.52 6.63
N LEU A 137 -16.50 -1.19 6.15
CA LEU A 137 -17.12 0.11 6.39
C LEU A 137 -17.40 0.38 7.87
N LYS A 138 -17.78 -0.64 8.66
CA LYS A 138 -17.94 -0.53 10.12
C LYS A 138 -16.66 -0.02 10.79
N HIS A 139 -15.51 -0.60 10.43
CA HIS A 139 -14.22 -0.19 10.98
C HIS A 139 -13.81 1.21 10.51
N CYS A 140 -14.00 1.52 9.24
CA CYS A 140 -13.68 2.84 8.68
C CYS A 140 -14.56 3.95 9.26
N ARG A 141 -15.85 3.69 9.53
CA ARG A 141 -16.74 4.64 10.21
C ARG A 141 -16.18 5.03 11.58
N ALA A 142 -15.76 4.05 12.38
CA ALA A 142 -15.22 4.29 13.71
C ALA A 142 -13.92 5.12 13.68
N TRP A 143 -13.07 4.90 12.67
CA TRP A 143 -11.78 5.56 12.58
C TRP A 143 -11.81 6.98 12.01
N PHE A 144 -12.77 7.27 11.12
CA PHE A 144 -12.72 8.49 10.31
C PHE A 144 -13.96 9.38 10.42
N VAL A 145 -15.08 8.86 10.98
CA VAL A 145 -16.37 9.57 10.92
C VAL A 145 -17.06 9.68 12.28
N ASP A 146 -17.07 8.62 13.09
CA ASP A 146 -17.73 8.65 14.39
C ASP A 146 -16.99 9.60 15.34
N THR A 147 -17.67 10.68 15.75
CA THR A 147 -17.11 11.74 16.58
C THR A 147 -16.68 11.28 17.97
N THR A 148 -17.14 10.11 18.42
CA THR A 148 -16.75 9.53 19.73
C THR A 148 -15.45 8.76 19.66
N THR A 149 -15.07 8.26 18.47
CA THR A 149 -13.95 7.32 18.28
C THR A 149 -12.97 7.69 17.17
N MET A 150 -13.33 8.61 16.28
CA MET A 150 -12.48 8.98 15.14
C MET A 150 -11.12 9.54 15.57
N MET A 151 -10.11 9.28 14.76
CA MET A 151 -8.80 9.92 14.89
C MET A 151 -8.82 11.33 14.28
N ASN A 152 -8.12 12.28 14.90
CA ASN A 152 -7.85 13.59 14.29
C ASN A 152 -6.96 13.42 13.04
N PRO A 153 -7.22 14.18 11.95
CA PRO A 153 -6.45 14.07 10.71
C PRO A 153 -5.10 14.81 10.79
N SER A 154 -4.28 14.43 11.76
CA SER A 154 -2.95 14.99 11.99
C SER A 154 -2.07 14.05 12.82
N LEU A 155 -0.74 14.22 12.76
CA LEU A 155 0.23 13.47 13.56
C LEU A 155 1.10 14.39 14.42
N LEU A 156 0.45 15.29 15.16
CA LEU A 156 1.14 16.27 16.00
C LEU A 156 1.97 15.64 17.14
N TYR A 157 1.58 14.45 17.61
CA TYR A 157 2.18 13.80 18.76
C TYR A 157 2.83 12.45 18.43
N ALA A 158 3.09 12.19 17.15
CA ALA A 158 3.75 10.96 16.73
C ALA A 158 5.26 11.02 16.95
N GLN A 159 5.86 9.90 17.34
CA GLN A 159 7.27 9.72 17.66
C GLN A 159 7.83 10.77 18.63
N ALA A 160 7.08 11.05 19.68
CA ALA A 160 7.49 11.91 20.80
C ALA A 160 8.76 11.37 21.48
N ILE A 161 9.51 12.25 22.11
CA ILE A 161 10.71 11.92 22.89
C ILE A 161 10.62 12.62 24.22
N LYS A 162 10.53 11.86 25.32
CA LYS A 162 10.45 12.41 26.68
C LYS A 162 11.56 13.42 26.93
N GLY A 163 11.17 14.61 27.36
CA GLY A 163 12.07 15.73 27.67
C GLY A 163 12.68 16.43 26.46
N ARG A 164 12.26 16.11 25.22
CA ARG A 164 12.78 16.73 24.00
C ARG A 164 11.67 17.24 23.08
N PHE A 165 10.74 16.38 22.69
CA PHE A 165 9.71 16.68 21.70
C PHE A 165 8.39 16.00 22.05
N THR A 166 7.29 16.73 21.93
CA THR A 166 5.93 16.19 22.09
C THR A 166 5.45 15.42 20.84
N GLY A 167 6.11 15.59 19.73
CA GLY A 167 5.93 14.92 18.45
C GLY A 167 6.93 15.45 17.43
N ARG A 168 7.10 14.76 16.30
CA ARG A 168 8.09 15.11 15.26
C ARG A 168 7.57 14.77 13.87
N GLY A 169 8.09 15.44 12.83
CA GLY A 169 7.74 15.18 11.43
C GLY A 169 7.98 13.72 11.02
N ILE A 170 9.08 13.12 11.47
CA ILE A 170 9.39 11.71 11.18
C ILE A 170 8.32 10.71 11.70
N GLY A 171 7.42 11.14 12.58
CA GLY A 171 6.30 10.32 13.04
C GLY A 171 5.24 10.07 11.95
N ILE A 172 5.25 10.83 10.85
CA ILE A 172 4.36 10.62 9.69
C ILE A 172 4.52 9.21 9.10
N ILE A 173 5.69 8.60 9.26
CA ILE A 173 5.93 7.22 8.83
C ILE A 173 4.98 6.20 9.48
N ASP A 174 4.45 6.48 10.67
CA ASP A 174 3.53 5.57 11.36
C ASP A 174 2.20 5.37 10.60
N THR A 175 1.80 6.32 9.73
CA THR A 175 0.56 6.24 8.95
C THR A 175 0.67 5.61 7.57
N ILE A 176 1.82 5.03 7.20
CA ILE A 176 1.94 4.22 5.97
C ILE A 176 0.89 3.11 5.91
N GLN A 177 0.43 2.64 7.06
CA GLN A 177 -0.59 1.60 7.21
C GLN A 177 -1.94 2.01 6.59
N LEU A 178 -2.28 3.31 6.60
CA LEU A 178 -3.54 3.82 6.03
C LEU A 178 -3.62 3.69 4.51
N MET A 179 -2.51 3.42 3.83
CA MET A 179 -2.51 3.16 2.38
C MET A 179 -3.34 1.93 2.01
N GLU A 180 -3.21 0.83 2.76
CA GLU A 180 -4.03 -0.37 2.52
C GLU A 180 -5.51 -0.11 2.79
N VAL A 181 -5.83 0.77 3.73
CA VAL A 181 -7.22 1.15 4.04
C VAL A 181 -7.86 1.84 2.83
N VAL A 182 -7.22 2.89 2.30
CA VAL A 182 -7.76 3.60 1.13
C VAL A 182 -7.79 2.72 -0.11
N GLN A 183 -6.77 1.88 -0.32
CA GLN A 183 -6.73 0.96 -1.45
C GLN A 183 -7.78 -0.13 -1.33
N GLY A 184 -8.02 -0.64 -0.12
CA GLY A 184 -9.09 -1.59 0.16
C GLY A 184 -10.47 -1.01 -0.17
N LEU A 185 -10.74 0.23 0.27
CA LEU A 185 -11.97 0.95 -0.08
C LEU A 185 -12.10 1.15 -1.60
N MET A 186 -11.01 1.51 -2.30
CA MET A 186 -11.01 1.64 -3.77
C MET A 186 -11.30 0.30 -4.47
N ALA A 187 -10.78 -0.81 -3.96
CA ALA A 187 -11.04 -2.13 -4.51
C ALA A 187 -12.52 -2.57 -4.37
N MET A 188 -13.25 -1.98 -3.42
CA MET A 188 -14.66 -2.26 -3.14
C MET A 188 -15.64 -1.21 -3.70
N LEU A 189 -15.19 -0.18 -4.45
CA LEU A 189 -16.03 0.93 -4.91
C LEU A 189 -17.26 0.51 -5.72
N GLN A 190 -17.21 -0.63 -6.42
CA GLN A 190 -18.31 -1.13 -7.25
C GLN A 190 -19.26 -2.08 -6.49
N ALA A 191 -19.02 -2.31 -5.20
CA ALA A 191 -19.87 -3.13 -4.37
C ALA A 191 -21.26 -2.49 -4.19
N LYS A 192 -22.30 -3.32 -4.14
CA LYS A 192 -23.68 -2.87 -3.93
C LYS A 192 -23.86 -2.29 -2.53
N GLU A 193 -23.20 -2.86 -1.54
CA GLU A 193 -23.24 -2.46 -0.14
C GLU A 193 -22.32 -1.27 0.18
N MET A 194 -21.68 -0.66 -0.83
CA MET A 194 -20.85 0.52 -0.61
C MET A 194 -21.73 1.72 -0.23
N ASP A 195 -21.62 2.14 1.03
CA ASP A 195 -22.26 3.35 1.57
C ASP A 195 -21.53 4.59 1.01
N LYS A 196 -22.17 5.28 0.07
CA LYS A 196 -21.61 6.44 -0.64
C LYS A 196 -21.45 7.67 0.25
N ASP A 197 -22.35 7.86 1.21
CA ASP A 197 -22.31 8.99 2.13
C ASP A 197 -21.15 8.79 3.13
N LEU A 198 -21.02 7.59 3.66
CA LEU A 198 -19.89 7.21 4.49
C LEU A 198 -18.56 7.34 3.74
N LEU A 199 -18.49 6.87 2.50
CA LEU A 199 -17.31 7.00 1.67
C LEU A 199 -16.92 8.46 1.44
N THR A 200 -17.91 9.34 1.23
CA THR A 200 -17.70 10.79 1.09
C THR A 200 -17.15 11.40 2.37
N ALA A 201 -17.69 11.02 3.54
CA ALA A 201 -17.19 11.47 4.83
C ALA A 201 -15.74 10.99 5.09
N ILE A 202 -15.42 9.73 4.75
CA ILE A 202 -14.05 9.20 4.85
C ILE A 202 -13.10 9.97 3.93
N ARG A 203 -13.50 10.25 2.68
CA ARG A 203 -12.70 11.08 1.76
C ARG A 203 -12.41 12.45 2.32
N SER A 204 -13.40 13.10 2.94
CA SER A 204 -13.22 14.40 3.58
C SER A 204 -12.20 14.35 4.72
N TRP A 205 -12.16 13.25 5.50
CA TRP A 205 -11.11 13.05 6.50
C TRP A 205 -9.71 12.99 5.85
N PHE A 206 -9.54 12.22 4.77
CA PHE A 206 -8.27 12.12 4.05
C PHE A 206 -7.88 13.42 3.34
N GLU A 207 -8.83 14.22 2.86
CA GLU A 207 -8.57 15.58 2.32
C GLU A 207 -7.97 16.51 3.39
N LYS A 208 -8.53 16.48 4.61
CA LYS A 208 -7.98 17.23 5.76
C LYS A 208 -6.59 16.73 6.14
N TYR A 209 -6.38 15.43 6.12
CA TYR A 209 -5.08 14.85 6.40
C TYR A 209 -4.03 15.20 5.32
N LEU A 210 -4.39 15.15 4.05
CA LEU A 210 -3.56 15.62 2.94
C LEU A 210 -3.21 17.12 3.08
N GLN A 211 -4.18 17.94 3.46
CA GLN A 211 -3.93 19.36 3.73
C GLN A 211 -2.89 19.51 4.83
N TRP A 212 -3.03 18.78 5.95
CA TRP A 212 -2.05 18.82 7.04
C TRP A 212 -0.66 18.33 6.59
N LEU A 213 -0.58 17.20 5.88
CA LEU A 213 0.67 16.63 5.35
C LEU A 213 1.42 17.58 4.40
N THR A 214 0.70 18.43 3.68
CA THR A 214 1.29 19.31 2.67
C THR A 214 1.56 20.73 3.18
N THR A 215 0.91 21.17 4.26
CA THR A 215 1.01 22.55 4.76
C THR A 215 1.70 22.68 6.11
N HIS A 216 1.54 21.70 7.02
CA HIS A 216 2.18 21.73 8.33
C HIS A 216 3.69 21.55 8.23
N GLN A 217 4.46 22.15 9.16
CA GLN A 217 5.93 22.06 9.16
C GLN A 217 6.41 20.61 9.22
N TYR A 218 5.79 19.75 10.04
CA TYR A 218 6.14 18.32 10.12
C TYR A 218 5.98 17.60 8.78
N GLY A 219 4.91 17.90 8.03
CA GLY A 219 4.73 17.35 6.70
C GLY A 219 5.82 17.79 5.72
N LYS A 220 6.23 19.06 5.79
CA LYS A 220 7.34 19.61 4.96
C LYS A 220 8.69 19.01 5.35
N ASP A 221 8.94 18.82 6.63
CA ASP A 221 10.17 18.20 7.13
C ASP A 221 10.29 16.75 6.64
N GLU A 222 9.21 15.96 6.78
CA GLU A 222 9.17 14.57 6.31
C GLU A 222 9.31 14.49 4.78
N MET A 223 8.61 15.34 4.03
CA MET A 223 8.73 15.46 2.57
C MET A 223 10.17 15.69 2.13
N ASN A 224 10.94 16.50 2.86
CA ASN A 224 12.30 16.88 2.50
C ASN A 224 13.38 15.96 3.08
N ALA A 225 13.00 14.90 3.80
CA ALA A 225 13.95 13.91 4.28
C ALA A 225 14.65 13.21 3.10
N ALA A 226 15.98 13.05 3.19
CA ALA A 226 16.83 12.54 2.12
C ALA A 226 16.90 11.00 2.07
N ASN A 227 16.07 10.29 2.83
CA ASN A 227 16.05 8.86 3.02
C ASN A 227 14.62 8.29 2.89
N ASN A 228 14.39 7.07 3.38
CA ASN A 228 13.09 6.40 3.34
C ASN A 228 11.91 7.26 3.84
N HIS A 229 12.13 8.17 4.77
CA HIS A 229 11.10 9.10 5.26
C HIS A 229 10.50 9.95 4.13
N GLY A 230 11.34 10.59 3.30
CA GLY A 230 10.86 11.37 2.14
C GLY A 230 10.13 10.48 1.12
N THR A 231 10.58 9.24 0.93
CA THR A 231 9.89 8.26 0.08
C THR A 231 8.53 7.89 0.65
N CYS A 232 8.45 7.61 1.96
CA CYS A 232 7.20 7.29 2.64
C CYS A 232 6.18 8.44 2.61
N TRP A 233 6.64 9.69 2.69
CA TRP A 233 5.75 10.84 2.51
C TRP A 233 5.14 10.87 1.11
N VAL A 234 5.95 10.73 0.05
CA VAL A 234 5.47 10.72 -1.34
C VAL A 234 4.53 9.54 -1.58
N MET A 235 4.86 8.36 -1.09
CA MET A 235 4.06 7.14 -1.19
C MET A 235 2.65 7.33 -0.58
N GLN A 236 2.58 7.89 0.62
CA GLN A 236 1.33 8.14 1.33
C GLN A 236 0.49 9.22 0.65
N VAL A 237 1.11 10.37 0.33
CA VAL A 237 0.40 11.47 -0.36
C VAL A 237 -0.13 11.01 -1.71
N ALA A 238 0.62 10.21 -2.46
CA ALA A 238 0.15 9.62 -3.72
C ALA A 238 -1.08 8.73 -3.54
N ALA A 239 -1.05 7.80 -2.57
CA ALA A 239 -2.16 6.88 -2.31
C ALA A 239 -3.42 7.61 -1.83
N PHE A 240 -3.28 8.56 -0.91
CA PHE A 240 -4.40 9.35 -0.38
C PHE A 240 -4.96 10.31 -1.44
N SER A 241 -4.10 10.91 -2.29
CA SER A 241 -4.52 11.75 -3.40
C SER A 241 -5.29 10.98 -4.46
N LYS A 242 -4.87 9.75 -4.77
CA LYS A 242 -5.61 8.86 -5.68
C LYS A 242 -7.00 8.53 -5.14
N PHE A 243 -7.12 8.27 -3.83
CA PHE A 243 -8.38 7.98 -3.16
C PHE A 243 -9.34 9.19 -3.14
N THR A 244 -8.82 10.40 -2.92
CA THR A 244 -9.60 11.65 -2.89
C THR A 244 -9.80 12.28 -4.27
N GLY A 245 -9.13 11.77 -5.32
CA GLY A 245 -9.20 12.33 -6.68
C GLY A 245 -8.38 13.61 -6.86
N ASN A 246 -7.35 13.85 -6.05
CA ASN A 246 -6.51 15.05 -6.13
C ASN A 246 -5.38 14.86 -7.16
N GLU A 247 -5.70 15.11 -8.44
CA GLU A 247 -4.75 14.97 -9.55
C GLU A 247 -3.54 15.91 -9.42
N GLN A 248 -3.71 17.10 -8.84
CA GLN A 248 -2.60 18.05 -8.66
C GLN A 248 -1.51 17.47 -7.76
N LEU A 249 -1.90 16.88 -6.63
CA LEU A 249 -0.96 16.23 -5.72
C LEU A 249 -0.38 14.93 -6.32
N MET A 250 -1.16 14.17 -7.08
CA MET A 250 -0.63 13.00 -7.80
C MET A 250 0.47 13.41 -8.78
N ASN A 251 0.25 14.47 -9.56
CA ASN A 251 1.26 14.99 -10.49
C ASN A 251 2.49 15.54 -9.75
N PHE A 252 2.31 16.24 -8.64
CA PHE A 252 3.41 16.67 -7.78
C PHE A 252 4.25 15.47 -7.30
N CYS A 253 3.61 14.38 -6.87
CA CYS A 253 4.30 13.16 -6.45
C CYS A 253 5.05 12.48 -7.59
N ARG A 254 4.47 12.44 -8.82
CA ARG A 254 5.15 11.92 -10.03
C ARG A 254 6.44 12.70 -10.31
N GLU A 255 6.36 14.03 -10.32
CA GLU A 255 7.52 14.87 -10.56
C GLU A 255 8.56 14.75 -9.42
N ARG A 256 8.11 14.70 -8.17
CA ARG A 256 9.03 14.51 -7.03
C ARG A 256 9.75 13.17 -7.06
N TYR A 257 9.09 12.09 -7.50
CA TYR A 257 9.75 10.80 -7.73
C TYR A 257 10.87 10.94 -8.76
N LYS A 258 10.59 11.57 -9.91
CA LYS A 258 11.53 11.69 -11.02
C LYS A 258 12.71 12.64 -10.74
N THR A 259 12.43 13.74 -10.03
CA THR A 259 13.41 14.84 -9.89
C THR A 259 14.10 14.88 -8.53
N VAL A 260 13.55 14.22 -7.51
CA VAL A 260 14.08 14.27 -6.14
C VAL A 260 14.39 12.87 -5.61
N LEU A 261 13.40 11.96 -5.53
CA LEU A 261 13.59 10.69 -4.85
C LEU A 261 14.60 9.80 -5.57
N LEU A 262 14.30 9.44 -6.80
CA LEU A 262 15.14 8.51 -7.57
C LEU A 262 16.56 9.07 -7.81
N PRO A 263 16.76 10.34 -8.24
CA PRO A 263 18.09 10.87 -8.47
C PRO A 263 18.95 10.98 -7.21
N ASN A 264 18.35 11.37 -6.07
CA ASN A 264 19.12 11.74 -4.87
C ASN A 264 19.28 10.60 -3.87
N GLN A 265 18.34 9.63 -3.85
CA GLN A 265 18.38 8.53 -2.89
C GLN A 265 19.07 7.27 -3.43
N MET A 266 19.12 7.08 -4.75
CA MET A 266 19.70 5.90 -5.39
C MET A 266 21.02 6.24 -6.08
N LYS A 267 21.99 5.32 -6.04
CA LYS A 267 23.18 5.33 -6.89
C LYS A 267 22.92 4.65 -8.23
N GLU A 268 23.87 4.77 -9.17
CA GLU A 268 23.79 4.15 -10.50
C GLU A 268 23.76 2.62 -10.44
N ASP A 269 24.32 2.01 -9.38
CA ASP A 269 24.27 0.58 -9.12
C ASP A 269 22.95 0.08 -8.50
N GLY A 270 22.02 0.98 -8.18
CA GLY A 270 20.73 0.68 -7.54
C GLY A 270 20.75 0.73 -6.02
N SER A 271 21.89 0.96 -5.38
CA SER A 271 22.03 1.01 -3.92
C SER A 271 21.46 2.30 -3.31
N PHE A 272 21.09 2.26 -2.02
CA PHE A 272 20.57 3.39 -1.23
C PHE A 272 21.59 3.83 -0.16
N PRO A 273 22.51 4.78 -0.44
CA PRO A 273 23.59 5.13 0.47
C PRO A 273 23.13 5.62 1.85
N GLN A 274 21.99 6.32 1.91
CA GLN A 274 21.45 6.82 3.17
C GLN A 274 20.97 5.69 4.09
N GLU A 275 20.48 4.60 3.51
CA GLU A 275 20.04 3.41 4.24
C GLU A 275 21.24 2.50 4.60
N LEU A 276 22.17 2.32 3.68
CA LEU A 276 23.36 1.48 3.88
C LEU A 276 24.28 1.94 5.02
N ARG A 277 24.30 3.25 5.33
CA ARG A 277 25.08 3.79 6.46
C ARG A 277 24.41 3.71 7.81
N ARG A 278 23.15 3.25 7.88
CA ARG A 278 22.39 3.09 9.13
C ARG A 278 22.79 1.82 9.86
N THR A 279 22.33 1.70 11.09
CA THR A 279 22.56 0.53 11.95
C THR A 279 21.76 -0.72 11.54
N LYS A 280 20.77 -0.58 10.69
CA LYS A 280 19.99 -1.67 10.07
C LYS A 280 20.02 -1.51 8.54
N PRO A 281 21.19 -1.67 7.89
CA PRO A 281 21.35 -1.32 6.48
C PRO A 281 20.52 -2.20 5.53
N PHE A 282 20.31 -3.48 5.87
CA PHE A 282 19.51 -4.40 5.06
C PHE A 282 18.03 -4.09 5.17
N GLY A 283 17.48 -4.04 6.38
CA GLY A 283 16.07 -3.75 6.62
C GLY A 283 15.65 -2.38 6.09
N TYR A 284 16.47 -1.33 6.29
CA TYR A 284 16.15 0.00 5.74
C TYR A 284 16.24 0.04 4.22
N SER A 285 17.18 -0.66 3.59
CA SER A 285 17.28 -0.71 2.12
C SER A 285 16.07 -1.42 1.51
N ILE A 286 15.65 -2.55 2.07
CA ILE A 286 14.42 -3.26 1.67
C ILE A 286 13.21 -2.36 1.84
N PHE A 287 13.07 -1.71 2.99
CA PHE A 287 11.93 -0.84 3.29
C PHE A 287 11.84 0.35 2.33
N ASN A 288 12.96 1.03 2.06
CA ASN A 288 12.97 2.14 1.11
C ASN A 288 12.64 1.68 -0.32
N LEU A 289 13.13 0.51 -0.73
CA LEU A 289 12.78 -0.05 -2.04
C LEU A 289 11.30 -0.40 -2.13
N ASP A 290 10.72 -1.04 -1.11
CA ASP A 290 9.28 -1.32 -1.06
C ASP A 290 8.46 -0.02 -1.18
N ALA A 291 8.80 1.00 -0.39
CA ALA A 291 8.13 2.30 -0.46
C ALA A 291 8.26 2.95 -1.84
N MET A 292 9.44 2.90 -2.46
CA MET A 292 9.69 3.51 -3.76
C MET A 292 8.98 2.75 -4.90
N THR A 293 8.88 1.41 -4.82
CA THR A 293 8.08 0.62 -5.76
C THR A 293 6.59 0.88 -5.62
N MET A 294 6.12 1.15 -4.39
CA MET A 294 4.72 1.56 -4.19
C MET A 294 4.41 2.91 -4.82
N VAL A 295 5.35 3.87 -4.82
CA VAL A 295 5.18 5.11 -5.60
C VAL A 295 4.96 4.79 -7.09
N CYS A 296 5.75 3.88 -7.65
CA CYS A 296 5.56 3.43 -9.04
C CYS A 296 4.20 2.74 -9.24
N GLN A 297 3.80 1.86 -8.31
CA GLN A 297 2.54 1.11 -8.40
C GLN A 297 1.30 2.01 -8.32
N VAL A 298 1.34 3.04 -7.49
CA VAL A 298 0.21 3.97 -7.28
C VAL A 298 0.09 4.97 -8.45
N LEU A 299 1.21 5.49 -8.94
CA LEU A 299 1.25 6.65 -9.83
C LEU A 299 1.46 6.31 -11.31
N SER A 300 1.81 5.06 -11.65
CA SER A 300 1.87 4.66 -13.06
C SER A 300 0.48 4.48 -13.63
N ASP A 301 0.27 5.00 -14.82
CA ASP A 301 -0.95 4.90 -15.61
C ASP A 301 -0.62 4.77 -17.12
N LYS A 302 -1.61 5.01 -17.99
CA LYS A 302 -1.42 4.94 -19.46
C LYS A 302 -0.53 6.07 -20.01
N GLN A 303 -0.43 7.19 -19.32
CA GLN A 303 0.30 8.39 -19.74
C GLN A 303 1.67 8.48 -19.07
N THR A 304 1.78 7.94 -17.86
CA THR A 304 3.00 7.98 -17.04
C THR A 304 3.40 6.58 -16.60
N ASP A 305 4.55 6.11 -17.06
CA ASP A 305 5.11 4.81 -16.70
C ASP A 305 6.36 5.01 -15.83
N LEU A 306 6.17 5.02 -14.50
CA LEU A 306 7.27 5.16 -13.56
C LEU A 306 8.11 3.88 -13.40
N TRP A 307 7.56 2.72 -13.76
CA TRP A 307 8.31 1.46 -13.76
C TRP A 307 9.44 1.46 -14.80
N ASN A 308 9.22 2.07 -15.96
CA ASN A 308 10.21 2.19 -17.03
C ASN A 308 10.92 3.55 -17.05
N TYR A 309 10.65 4.44 -16.07
CA TYR A 309 11.34 5.70 -15.98
C TYR A 309 12.82 5.50 -15.58
N GLN A 310 13.71 6.22 -16.28
CA GLN A 310 15.14 6.21 -16.01
C GLN A 310 15.67 7.64 -16.01
N THR A 311 16.55 7.97 -15.07
CA THR A 311 17.28 9.23 -15.05
C THR A 311 18.36 9.27 -16.13
N ALA A 312 18.91 10.45 -16.43
CA ALA A 312 19.96 10.60 -17.45
C ALA A 312 21.24 9.79 -17.12
N ASP A 313 21.55 9.61 -15.82
CA ASP A 313 22.66 8.79 -15.32
C ASP A 313 22.27 7.32 -15.12
N GLY A 314 21.11 6.92 -15.63
CA GLY A 314 20.70 5.52 -15.72
C GLY A 314 20.11 4.90 -14.46
N LYS A 315 19.75 5.68 -13.43
CA LYS A 315 19.04 5.19 -12.24
C LYS A 315 17.61 4.82 -12.59
N SER A 316 17.11 3.72 -12.06
CA SER A 316 15.73 3.26 -12.27
C SER A 316 15.29 2.35 -11.11
N ILE A 317 13.99 2.24 -10.87
CA ILE A 317 13.48 1.33 -9.84
C ILE A 317 13.87 -0.12 -10.11
N LYS A 318 13.98 -0.50 -11.38
CA LYS A 318 14.46 -1.83 -11.80
C LYS A 318 15.86 -2.12 -11.25
N LYS A 319 16.79 -1.16 -11.35
CA LYS A 319 18.15 -1.31 -10.79
C LYS A 319 18.13 -1.46 -9.27
N GLY A 320 17.24 -0.76 -8.56
CA GLY A 320 17.07 -0.96 -7.11
C GLY A 320 16.65 -2.38 -6.76
N ILE A 321 15.73 -2.97 -7.53
CA ILE A 321 15.32 -4.37 -7.37
C ILE A 321 16.49 -5.30 -7.72
N GLU A 322 17.17 -5.09 -8.84
CA GLU A 322 18.32 -5.89 -9.28
C GLU A 322 19.48 -5.85 -8.28
N PHE A 323 19.70 -4.72 -7.60
CA PHE A 323 20.71 -4.59 -6.55
C PHE A 323 20.38 -5.42 -5.31
N LEU A 324 19.13 -5.35 -4.80
CA LEU A 324 18.75 -6.03 -3.55
C LEU A 324 18.38 -7.51 -3.76
N TYR A 325 17.87 -7.89 -4.92
CA TYR A 325 17.37 -9.23 -5.20
C TYR A 325 18.35 -10.37 -4.88
N PRO A 326 19.66 -10.30 -5.24
CA PRO A 326 20.61 -11.35 -4.90
C PRO A 326 20.70 -11.63 -3.39
N PHE A 327 20.55 -10.59 -2.57
CA PHE A 327 20.64 -10.68 -1.11
C PHE A 327 19.32 -11.11 -0.46
N VAL A 328 18.20 -10.81 -1.11
CA VAL A 328 16.88 -11.36 -0.72
C VAL A 328 16.80 -12.86 -1.01
N LYS A 329 17.38 -13.30 -2.13
CA LYS A 329 17.45 -14.70 -2.51
C LYS A 329 18.44 -15.49 -1.64
N ASP A 330 19.56 -14.87 -1.28
CA ASP A 330 20.61 -15.46 -0.47
C ASP A 330 21.28 -14.39 0.41
N LYS A 331 20.76 -14.25 1.63
CA LYS A 331 21.21 -13.23 2.59
C LYS A 331 22.69 -13.38 2.99
N THR A 332 23.27 -14.59 2.84
CA THR A 332 24.69 -14.82 3.15
C THR A 332 25.63 -14.03 2.25
N LYS A 333 25.14 -13.55 1.11
CA LYS A 333 25.90 -12.71 0.17
C LYS A 333 25.89 -11.21 0.51
N TRP A 334 25.18 -10.81 1.57
CA TRP A 334 25.11 -9.40 1.97
C TRP A 334 26.51 -8.86 2.34
N PRO A 335 27.02 -7.83 1.62
CA PRO A 335 28.43 -7.41 1.78
C PRO A 335 28.62 -6.31 2.83
N TYR A 336 27.53 -5.84 3.46
CA TYR A 336 27.56 -4.77 4.45
C TYR A 336 27.37 -5.35 5.86
N ASN A 337 27.37 -4.46 6.89
CA ASN A 337 27.07 -4.87 8.25
C ASN A 337 25.68 -5.50 8.34
N HIS A 338 25.52 -6.45 9.26
CA HIS A 338 24.22 -6.97 9.63
C HIS A 338 23.43 -5.91 10.40
N ASP A 339 22.10 -5.99 10.32
CA ASP A 339 21.22 -5.17 11.13
C ASP A 339 21.43 -5.48 12.62
N VAL A 340 21.57 -4.45 13.47
CA VAL A 340 21.81 -4.61 14.91
C VAL A 340 20.65 -5.31 15.66
N MET A 341 19.44 -5.26 15.09
CA MET A 341 18.26 -6.01 15.53
C MET A 341 17.50 -6.50 14.31
N TYR A 342 16.77 -7.59 14.47
CA TYR A 342 15.84 -8.15 13.47
C TYR A 342 16.51 -8.69 12.19
N TRP A 343 17.81 -8.87 12.17
CA TRP A 343 18.53 -9.45 11.02
C TRP A 343 17.90 -10.77 10.55
N GLU A 344 17.56 -11.68 11.48
CA GLU A 344 17.00 -12.98 11.14
C GLU A 344 15.53 -12.93 10.68
N ASN A 345 14.85 -11.81 10.91
CA ASN A 345 13.44 -11.65 10.55
C ASN A 345 13.22 -11.15 9.11
N TRP A 346 14.29 -10.76 8.42
CA TRP A 346 14.31 -10.37 7.02
C TRP A 346 15.02 -11.40 6.14
N PRO A 347 14.68 -11.53 4.85
CA PRO A 347 13.53 -10.90 4.17
C PRO A 347 12.22 -11.63 4.42
N VAL A 348 11.10 -10.96 4.13
CA VAL A 348 9.76 -11.54 4.02
C VAL A 348 9.23 -11.37 2.59
N ALA A 349 7.96 -11.65 2.31
CA ALA A 349 7.39 -11.50 0.97
C ALA A 349 7.25 -10.02 0.55
N GLN A 350 8.40 -9.37 0.32
CA GLN A 350 8.51 -7.96 -0.04
C GLN A 350 7.69 -7.63 -1.30
N THR A 351 6.99 -6.49 -1.27
CA THR A 351 6.11 -6.09 -2.38
C THR A 351 6.86 -5.66 -3.62
N PHE A 352 8.09 -5.17 -3.50
CA PHE A 352 8.92 -4.87 -4.68
C PHE A 352 9.16 -6.09 -5.57
N LEU A 353 9.20 -7.31 -4.99
CA LEU A 353 9.34 -8.55 -5.77
C LEU A 353 8.08 -8.82 -6.60
N ILE A 354 6.90 -8.80 -5.99
CA ILE A 354 5.65 -9.15 -6.68
C ILE A 354 5.26 -8.09 -7.71
N PHE A 355 5.36 -6.79 -7.37
CA PHE A 355 5.04 -5.73 -8.31
C PHE A 355 6.10 -5.57 -9.40
N GLY A 356 7.38 -5.72 -9.05
CA GLY A 356 8.46 -5.78 -10.03
C GLY A 356 8.34 -6.97 -10.98
N ALA A 357 8.00 -8.16 -10.47
CA ALA A 357 7.74 -9.35 -11.29
C ALA A 357 6.60 -9.09 -12.29
N ASN A 358 5.52 -8.44 -11.85
CA ASN A 358 4.41 -8.08 -12.72
C ASN A 358 4.80 -7.02 -13.77
N ALA A 359 5.54 -5.98 -13.36
CA ALA A 359 5.93 -4.88 -14.23
C ALA A 359 6.90 -5.31 -15.33
N TYR A 360 7.86 -6.17 -15.00
CA TYR A 360 8.95 -6.59 -15.90
C TYR A 360 8.80 -8.03 -16.43
N ASN A 361 7.69 -8.71 -16.12
CA ASN A 361 7.46 -10.12 -16.45
C ASN A 361 8.63 -11.03 -16.00
N ASN A 362 9.10 -10.81 -14.76
CA ASN A 362 10.24 -11.52 -14.20
C ASN A 362 9.79 -12.71 -13.34
N LYS A 363 9.96 -13.91 -13.89
CA LYS A 363 9.55 -15.15 -13.23
C LYS A 363 10.38 -15.46 -11.96
N ASP A 364 11.67 -15.15 -11.95
CA ASP A 364 12.56 -15.46 -10.82
C ASP A 364 12.18 -14.64 -9.57
N TRP A 365 11.81 -13.37 -9.75
CA TRP A 365 11.34 -12.51 -8.66
C TRP A 365 10.01 -13.03 -8.08
N PHE A 366 9.11 -13.46 -8.96
CA PHE A 366 7.84 -14.07 -8.53
C PHE A 366 8.06 -15.40 -7.80
N ASP A 367 8.94 -16.28 -8.31
CA ASP A 367 9.22 -17.57 -7.70
C ASP A 367 9.90 -17.42 -6.33
N THR A 368 10.77 -16.42 -6.16
CA THR A 368 11.37 -16.07 -4.87
C THR A 368 10.30 -15.55 -3.91
N TRP A 369 9.45 -14.60 -4.35
CA TRP A 369 8.38 -14.05 -3.54
C TRP A 369 7.44 -15.14 -2.99
N LYS A 370 7.09 -16.14 -3.79
CA LYS A 370 6.23 -17.26 -3.37
C LYS A 370 6.78 -18.07 -2.20
N GLN A 371 8.10 -18.11 -2.04
CA GLN A 371 8.78 -18.92 -1.02
C GLN A 371 9.00 -18.17 0.29
N LEU A 372 8.86 -16.85 0.28
CA LEU A 372 9.07 -16.01 1.45
C LEU A 372 7.84 -16.01 2.38
N ASP A 373 8.02 -15.55 3.62
CA ASP A 373 6.94 -15.43 4.59
C ASP A 373 5.95 -14.33 4.19
N HIS A 374 4.68 -14.70 3.99
CA HIS A 374 3.57 -13.80 3.65
C HIS A 374 2.80 -13.28 4.87
N SER A 375 3.09 -13.79 6.06
CA SER A 375 2.37 -13.45 7.29
C SER A 375 3.32 -13.22 8.47
N PRO A 376 4.30 -12.32 8.36
CA PRO A 376 5.23 -12.07 9.46
C PRO A 376 4.48 -11.55 10.69
N THR A 377 4.98 -11.91 11.87
CA THR A 377 4.37 -11.56 13.16
C THR A 377 5.26 -10.69 14.03
N VAL A 378 6.52 -10.49 13.67
CA VAL A 378 7.44 -9.63 14.40
C VAL A 378 7.05 -8.16 14.20
N ASP A 379 6.78 -7.44 15.27
CA ASP A 379 6.27 -6.05 15.24
C ASP A 379 7.10 -5.11 14.36
N GLU A 380 8.44 -5.20 14.45
CA GLU A 380 9.33 -4.39 13.60
C GLU A 380 9.12 -4.67 12.11
N VAL A 381 8.96 -5.93 11.73
CA VAL A 381 8.71 -6.33 10.34
C VAL A 381 7.35 -5.85 9.88
N VAL A 382 6.32 -6.13 10.69
CA VAL A 382 4.92 -5.77 10.37
C VAL A 382 4.75 -4.26 10.19
N ARG A 383 5.34 -3.44 11.08
CA ARG A 383 5.22 -1.98 10.99
C ARG A 383 5.94 -1.38 9.77
N ASN A 384 7.00 -2.04 9.30
CA ASN A 384 7.78 -1.63 8.14
C ASN A 384 7.33 -2.27 6.82
N LEU A 385 6.18 -2.94 6.80
CA LEU A 385 5.56 -3.40 5.57
C LEU A 385 4.48 -2.40 5.13
N PRO A 386 4.71 -1.63 4.06
CA PRO A 386 3.71 -0.67 3.58
C PRO A 386 2.49 -1.38 2.98
N VAL A 387 2.65 -2.61 2.51
CA VAL A 387 1.59 -3.45 1.94
C VAL A 387 1.73 -4.89 2.41
N ARG A 388 0.65 -5.45 2.94
CA ARG A 388 0.51 -6.87 3.34
C ARG A 388 -0.46 -7.63 2.44
N HIS A 389 -1.34 -6.91 1.74
CA HIS A 389 -2.37 -7.48 0.87
C HIS A 389 -2.16 -7.04 -0.58
N PRO A 390 -1.17 -7.59 -1.30
CA PRO A 390 -0.80 -7.11 -2.63
C PRO A 390 -1.92 -7.26 -3.66
N LEU A 391 -2.88 -8.18 -3.45
CA LEU A 391 -3.97 -8.43 -4.39
C LEU A 391 -4.87 -7.20 -4.60
N ILE A 392 -5.09 -6.36 -3.57
CA ILE A 392 -5.92 -5.16 -3.71
C ILE A 392 -5.25 -4.07 -4.58
N TRP A 393 -3.93 -4.15 -4.77
CA TRP A 393 -3.14 -3.23 -5.58
C TRP A 393 -2.98 -3.68 -7.04
N MET A 394 -3.53 -4.84 -7.39
CA MET A 394 -3.42 -5.43 -8.72
C MET A 394 -4.77 -5.40 -9.44
N GLU A 395 -4.77 -5.09 -10.72
CA GLU A 395 -5.94 -5.23 -11.59
C GLU A 395 -5.80 -6.47 -12.46
N LYS A 396 -6.89 -7.20 -12.65
CA LYS A 396 -6.92 -8.31 -13.62
C LYS A 396 -6.86 -7.73 -15.04
N ARG A 397 -5.82 -8.08 -15.80
CA ARG A 397 -5.65 -7.61 -17.17
C ARG A 397 -6.64 -8.33 -18.10
N ASN A 398 -7.39 -7.58 -18.92
CA ASN A 398 -8.22 -8.17 -19.96
C ASN A 398 -7.33 -8.59 -21.15
N SER A 399 -7.38 -9.87 -21.54
CA SER A 399 -6.53 -10.46 -22.58
C SER A 399 -6.68 -9.82 -23.98
N GLU A 400 -7.79 -9.17 -24.28
CA GLU A 400 -8.00 -8.45 -25.57
C GLU A 400 -7.03 -7.28 -25.76
N LYS A 401 -6.65 -6.57 -24.68
CA LYS A 401 -5.72 -5.43 -24.77
C LYS A 401 -4.27 -5.86 -25.03
N SER A 402 -3.90 -7.11 -24.70
CA SER A 402 -2.54 -7.64 -24.93
C SER A 402 -2.34 -8.09 -26.38
N LYS A 403 -3.36 -8.64 -27.05
CA LYS A 403 -3.29 -9.02 -28.48
C LYS A 403 -3.08 -7.81 -29.39
N VAL A 404 -3.78 -6.70 -29.14
CA VAL A 404 -3.62 -5.47 -29.94
C VAL A 404 -2.22 -4.86 -29.80
N LYS A 405 -1.58 -4.98 -28.63
CA LYS A 405 -0.18 -4.54 -28.44
C LYS A 405 0.83 -5.45 -29.16
N SER A 406 0.62 -6.77 -29.13
CA SER A 406 1.50 -7.74 -29.81
C SER A 406 1.39 -7.65 -31.33
N GLU A 407 0.20 -7.42 -31.89
CA GLU A 407 0.00 -7.22 -33.33
C GLU A 407 0.57 -5.89 -33.83
N LYS A 408 0.42 -4.80 -33.05
CA LYS A 408 1.05 -3.50 -33.39
C LYS A 408 2.58 -3.52 -33.27
N SER A 409 3.17 -4.35 -32.40
CA SER A 409 4.62 -4.53 -32.35
C SER A 409 5.15 -5.37 -33.51
N LYS A 410 4.41 -6.41 -33.95
CA LYS A 410 4.76 -7.21 -35.12
C LYS A 410 4.68 -6.43 -36.43
N VAL A 411 3.71 -5.53 -36.57
CA VAL A 411 3.57 -4.66 -37.74
C VAL A 411 4.65 -3.58 -37.80
N LYS A 412 5.21 -3.14 -36.65
CA LYS A 412 6.34 -2.20 -36.61
C LYS A 412 7.71 -2.85 -36.85
N SER A 413 7.84 -4.16 -36.70
CA SER A 413 9.09 -4.90 -37.02
C SER A 413 9.17 -5.41 -38.45
N GLN A 414 8.11 -5.20 -39.27
CA GLN A 414 8.05 -5.58 -40.68
C GLN A 414 8.03 -4.36 -41.63
N LYS A 415 8.24 -3.16 -41.10
CA LYS A 415 8.53 -1.94 -41.87
C LYS A 415 9.91 -1.43 -41.50
#